data_e079e8efc43c01053db5acc57412baae
#
_entry.id   e079e8efc43c01053db5acc57412baae
#
_cell.length_a   1.000
_cell.length_b   1.000
_cell.length_c   1.000
_cell.angle_alpha   90.00
_cell.angle_beta   90.00
_cell.angle_gamma   90.00
#
_symmetry.space_group_name_H-M   'P 1'
#
loop_
_entity.id
_entity.type
_entity.pdbx_description
1 polymer ?
#
loop_
_entity_poly.entity_id
_entity_poly.type
_entity_poly.pdbx_seq_one_letter_code
_entity_poly.pdbx_strand_id
1 'polypeptide(L)'
;MAEPDPATQPAEGRSRMNRAAGVPTGTLRWLWASLTSMRTALALLLLLGLAAIPGSVLPQRPTSPFGVADYLAANPGWGPWLDRLGFFDVFGSAWFAAIYLLLFVSLVGCIIPRIAVYARALRAAPAPVPGRLTRFTARSGTVALPPGEVLDAAAAHLRRARVRREPGGLSAELGRSREAGNLVFHLSLVVLLLGLAAGSLWSFRGTAIVV
;
A
#
# COMPACT_ATOMS: atom_id res chain seq x y z
N MET A 1 -17.45 -67.37 -25.40
CA MET A 1 -17.72 -66.20 -26.27
C MET A 1 -18.46 -65.21 -25.37
N ALA A 2 -17.69 -64.32 -24.69
CA ALA A 2 -18.20 -63.37 -23.71
C ALA A 2 -18.33 -62.04 -24.39
N GLU A 3 -19.51 -61.43 -24.32
CA GLU A 3 -19.88 -60.13 -24.87
C GLU A 3 -19.24 -59.03 -24.04
N PRO A 4 -18.60 -57.98 -24.62
CA PRO A 4 -17.97 -56.94 -23.86
C PRO A 4 -18.99 -55.91 -23.33
N ASP A 5 -18.89 -55.61 -22.05
CA ASP A 5 -19.65 -54.64 -21.26
C ASP A 5 -19.56 -53.22 -21.85
N PRO A 6 -20.67 -52.50 -22.12
CA PRO A 6 -20.70 -51.17 -22.71
C PRO A 6 -20.36 -50.03 -21.74
N ALA A 7 -19.86 -50.30 -20.53
CA ALA A 7 -19.62 -49.30 -19.47
C ALA A 7 -18.23 -48.63 -19.50
N THR A 8 -17.35 -48.93 -20.47
CA THR A 8 -15.99 -48.38 -20.55
C THR A 8 -15.76 -47.49 -21.77
N GLN A 9 -16.56 -46.43 -21.92
CA GLN A 9 -16.20 -45.35 -22.84
C GLN A 9 -15.60 -44.19 -22.03
N PRO A 10 -14.37 -43.72 -22.34
CA PRO A 10 -13.77 -42.57 -21.66
C PRO A 10 -14.51 -41.29 -22.04
N ALA A 11 -14.87 -40.52 -21.02
CA ALA A 11 -15.54 -39.21 -21.15
C ALA A 11 -14.56 -38.12 -21.65
N GLU A 12 -13.98 -38.31 -22.83
CA GLU A 12 -13.04 -37.30 -23.41
C GLU A 12 -13.70 -36.18 -24.21
N GLY A 13 -15.03 -36.15 -24.28
CA GLY A 13 -15.76 -35.21 -25.16
C GLY A 13 -16.21 -33.88 -24.55
N ARG A 14 -16.12 -33.67 -23.23
CA ARG A 14 -16.71 -32.47 -22.58
C ARG A 14 -15.77 -31.38 -22.13
N SER A 15 -14.46 -31.50 -22.34
CA SER A 15 -13.46 -30.51 -21.86
C SER A 15 -13.02 -29.46 -22.88
N ARG A 16 -13.54 -29.42 -24.10
CA ARG A 16 -13.03 -28.52 -25.15
C ARG A 16 -13.91 -27.31 -25.49
N MET A 17 -15.03 -27.09 -24.84
CA MET A 17 -15.97 -26.03 -25.29
C MET A 17 -16.17 -24.89 -24.29
N ASN A 18 -15.19 -24.58 -23.43
CA ASN A 18 -15.25 -23.38 -22.59
C ASN A 18 -13.91 -22.61 -22.53
N ARG A 19 -13.27 -22.47 -23.69
CA ARG A 19 -12.18 -21.53 -23.90
C ARG A 19 -12.64 -20.37 -24.78
N ALA A 20 -13.73 -19.73 -24.41
CA ALA A 20 -14.10 -18.44 -24.93
C ALA A 20 -13.52 -17.35 -24.00
N ALA A 21 -12.47 -16.69 -24.49
CA ALA A 21 -12.07 -15.28 -24.28
C ALA A 21 -12.53 -14.59 -22.96
N GLY A 22 -12.22 -15.14 -21.80
CA GLY A 22 -12.20 -14.39 -20.54
C GLY A 22 -10.74 -14.13 -20.19
N VAL A 23 -10.35 -12.89 -19.95
CA VAL A 23 -9.08 -12.56 -19.28
C VAL A 23 -9.01 -13.51 -18.07
N PRO A 24 -7.99 -14.39 -17.95
CA PRO A 24 -7.99 -15.37 -16.90
C PRO A 24 -8.03 -14.64 -15.56
N THR A 25 -9.06 -14.88 -14.77
CA THR A 25 -9.26 -14.27 -13.45
C THR A 25 -8.01 -14.35 -12.57
N GLY A 26 -7.11 -15.28 -12.86
CA GLY A 26 -5.79 -15.41 -12.25
C GLY A 26 -4.82 -14.29 -12.60
N THR A 27 -4.77 -13.83 -13.86
CA THR A 27 -3.88 -12.72 -14.28
C THR A 27 -4.31 -11.39 -13.69
N LEU A 28 -5.60 -11.10 -13.66
CA LEU A 28 -6.11 -9.85 -13.06
C LEU A 28 -5.84 -9.82 -11.55
N ARG A 29 -6.06 -10.94 -10.87
CA ARG A 29 -5.72 -11.07 -9.43
C ARG A 29 -4.23 -10.95 -9.17
N TRP A 30 -3.41 -11.52 -10.04
CA TRP A 30 -1.95 -11.41 -9.93
C TRP A 30 -1.48 -9.96 -10.16
N LEU A 31 -1.99 -9.29 -11.21
CA LEU A 31 -1.71 -7.88 -11.47
C LEU A 31 -2.11 -6.99 -10.30
N TRP A 32 -3.32 -7.19 -9.76
CA TRP A 32 -3.79 -6.47 -8.59
C TRP A 32 -2.89 -6.71 -7.37
N ALA A 33 -2.56 -7.95 -7.07
CA ALA A 33 -1.68 -8.29 -5.96
C ALA A 33 -0.26 -7.73 -6.13
N SER A 34 0.27 -7.72 -7.37
CA SER A 34 1.55 -7.10 -7.70
C SER A 34 1.50 -5.58 -7.53
N LEU A 35 0.46 -4.93 -8.07
CA LEU A 35 0.29 -3.48 -7.99
C LEU A 35 0.12 -3.01 -6.55
N THR A 36 -0.61 -3.75 -5.72
CA THR A 36 -0.85 -3.44 -4.30
C THR A 36 0.25 -3.98 -3.38
N SER A 37 1.40 -4.35 -3.93
CA SER A 37 2.55 -4.79 -3.14
C SER A 37 3.37 -3.61 -2.62
N MET A 38 3.92 -3.75 -1.43
CA MET A 38 4.80 -2.74 -0.83
C MET A 38 6.04 -2.43 -1.69
N ARG A 39 6.56 -3.45 -2.41
CA ARG A 39 7.70 -3.28 -3.32
C ARG A 39 7.35 -2.38 -4.51
N THR A 40 6.18 -2.61 -5.11
CA THR A 40 5.69 -1.80 -6.23
C THR A 40 5.41 -0.36 -5.81
N ALA A 41 4.80 -0.16 -4.63
CA ALA A 41 4.57 1.19 -4.11
C ALA A 41 5.89 1.96 -3.92
N LEU A 42 6.92 1.32 -3.35
CA LEU A 42 8.24 1.93 -3.17
C LEU A 42 8.94 2.21 -4.50
N ALA A 43 8.83 1.28 -5.47
CA ALA A 43 9.40 1.48 -6.79
C ALA A 43 8.71 2.64 -7.55
N LEU A 44 7.38 2.74 -7.45
CA LEU A 44 6.61 3.84 -8.05
C LEU A 44 6.92 5.18 -7.36
N LEU A 45 7.10 5.19 -6.04
CA LEU A 45 7.49 6.38 -5.31
C LEU A 45 8.89 6.87 -5.74
N LEU A 46 9.84 5.93 -5.86
CA LEU A 46 11.17 6.24 -6.37
C LEU A 46 11.11 6.77 -7.80
N LEU A 47 10.33 6.10 -8.67
CA LEU A 47 10.15 6.50 -10.06
C LEU A 47 9.51 7.90 -10.15
N LEU A 48 8.51 8.19 -9.33
CA LEU A 48 7.89 9.52 -9.26
C LEU A 48 8.90 10.59 -8.84
N GLY A 49 9.73 10.29 -7.82
CA GLY A 49 10.81 11.18 -7.38
C GLY A 49 11.83 11.45 -8.48
N LEU A 50 12.29 10.41 -9.20
CA LEU A 50 13.20 10.54 -10.33
C LEU A 50 12.56 11.32 -11.49
N ALA A 51 11.28 11.08 -11.74
CA ALA A 51 10.52 11.80 -12.76
C ALA A 51 10.33 13.30 -12.43
N ALA A 52 10.30 13.67 -11.17
CA ALA A 52 10.21 15.06 -10.74
C ALA A 52 11.51 15.86 -10.89
N ILE A 53 12.68 15.18 -10.98
CA ILE A 53 13.98 15.85 -11.12
C ILE A 53 14.02 16.75 -12.35
N PRO A 54 13.75 16.29 -13.58
CA PRO A 54 13.74 17.16 -14.75
C PRO A 54 12.70 18.28 -14.64
N GLY A 55 11.57 18.05 -14.00
CA GLY A 55 10.55 19.07 -13.74
C GLY A 55 11.03 20.21 -12.82
N SER A 56 12.03 19.94 -11.98
CA SER A 56 12.62 20.92 -11.07
C SER A 56 13.86 21.61 -11.65
N VAL A 57 14.61 20.93 -12.53
CA VAL A 57 15.87 21.41 -13.08
C VAL A 57 15.66 22.18 -14.38
N LEU A 58 14.74 21.71 -15.25
CA LEU A 58 14.46 22.35 -16.53
C LEU A 58 13.41 23.45 -16.38
N PRO A 59 13.47 24.51 -17.21
CA PRO A 59 12.42 25.52 -17.24
C PRO A 59 11.09 24.86 -17.64
N GLN A 60 10.02 25.15 -16.92
CA GLN A 60 8.71 24.58 -17.16
C GLN A 60 7.82 25.60 -17.87
N ARG A 61 7.09 25.19 -18.94
CA ARG A 61 6.21 26.08 -19.71
C ARG A 61 5.18 26.85 -18.88
N PRO A 62 4.53 26.22 -17.88
CA PRO A 62 3.53 26.91 -17.07
C PRO A 62 4.10 28.05 -16.22
N THR A 63 5.40 28.01 -15.89
CA THR A 63 6.05 28.97 -15.00
C THR A 63 7.01 29.89 -15.71
N SER A 64 7.68 29.42 -16.77
CA SER A 64 8.71 30.18 -17.49
C SER A 64 8.70 29.86 -18.99
N PRO A 65 7.68 30.33 -19.75
CA PRO A 65 7.56 30.08 -21.18
C PRO A 65 8.76 30.65 -21.98
N PHE A 66 9.25 31.83 -21.62
CA PHE A 66 10.43 32.43 -22.25
C PHE A 66 11.71 31.62 -21.95
N GLY A 67 11.88 31.15 -20.72
CA GLY A 67 13.03 30.30 -20.39
C GLY A 67 13.07 28.99 -21.17
N VAL A 68 11.91 28.43 -21.54
CA VAL A 68 11.85 27.27 -22.44
C VAL A 68 12.27 27.63 -23.85
N ALA A 69 11.83 28.79 -24.37
CA ALA A 69 12.21 29.24 -25.70
C ALA A 69 13.74 29.50 -25.78
N ASP A 70 14.31 30.15 -24.79
CA ASP A 70 15.76 30.40 -24.69
C ASP A 70 16.56 29.09 -24.60
N TYR A 71 16.07 28.12 -23.81
CA TYR A 71 16.70 26.80 -23.69
C TYR A 71 16.69 26.05 -25.02
N LEU A 72 15.58 26.07 -25.74
CA LEU A 72 15.43 25.43 -27.03
C LEU A 72 16.34 26.08 -28.09
N ALA A 73 16.44 27.42 -28.08
CA ALA A 73 17.33 28.16 -28.95
C ALA A 73 18.81 27.85 -28.68
N ALA A 74 19.20 27.73 -27.45
CA ALA A 74 20.54 27.39 -27.01
C ALA A 74 20.93 25.91 -27.30
N ASN A 75 19.94 25.01 -27.40
CA ASN A 75 20.14 23.56 -27.53
C ASN A 75 19.39 22.97 -28.75
N PRO A 76 19.69 23.34 -30.00
CA PRO A 76 18.93 22.92 -31.16
C PRO A 76 19.01 21.42 -31.45
N GLY A 77 20.05 20.72 -30.96
CA GLY A 77 20.26 19.30 -31.20
C GLY A 77 19.34 18.39 -30.42
N TRP A 78 19.28 18.56 -29.10
CA TRP A 78 18.52 17.69 -28.20
C TRP A 78 17.30 18.35 -27.56
N GLY A 79 17.22 19.68 -27.54
CA GLY A 79 16.06 20.42 -27.04
C GLY A 79 14.73 19.94 -27.60
N PRO A 80 14.57 19.77 -28.92
CA PRO A 80 13.34 19.27 -29.52
C PRO A 80 12.94 17.86 -29.11
N TRP A 81 13.89 17.01 -28.75
CA TRP A 81 13.60 15.66 -28.21
C TRP A 81 13.05 15.73 -26.79
N LEU A 82 13.67 16.57 -25.94
CA LEU A 82 13.16 16.81 -24.58
C LEU A 82 11.75 17.38 -24.62
N ASP A 83 11.48 18.25 -25.57
CA ASP A 83 10.16 18.84 -25.77
C ASP A 83 9.10 17.81 -26.15
N ARG A 84 9.39 16.95 -27.12
CA ARG A 84 8.50 15.86 -27.54
C ARG A 84 8.21 14.88 -26.41
N LEU A 85 9.15 14.66 -25.51
CA LEU A 85 8.99 13.80 -24.34
C LEU A 85 8.26 14.50 -23.17
N GLY A 86 7.94 15.81 -23.31
CA GLY A 86 7.22 16.58 -22.31
C GLY A 86 8.06 17.01 -21.11
N PHE A 87 9.39 17.09 -21.26
CA PHE A 87 10.28 17.50 -20.16
C PHE A 87 10.19 19.00 -19.80
N PHE A 88 9.57 19.81 -20.66
CA PHE A 88 9.26 21.21 -20.34
C PHE A 88 7.85 21.42 -19.80
N ASP A 89 7.08 20.35 -19.62
CA ASP A 89 5.82 20.32 -18.88
C ASP A 89 5.68 18.96 -18.19
N VAL A 90 6.63 18.64 -17.34
CA VAL A 90 6.73 17.33 -16.67
C VAL A 90 5.47 17.03 -15.87
N PHE A 91 5.04 17.97 -15.05
CA PHE A 91 3.90 17.78 -14.14
C PHE A 91 2.54 17.75 -14.87
N GLY A 92 2.46 18.28 -16.09
CA GLY A 92 1.31 18.18 -16.98
C GLY A 92 1.37 16.99 -17.94
N SER A 93 2.48 16.25 -17.99
CA SER A 93 2.68 15.15 -18.94
C SER A 93 1.84 13.91 -18.60
N ALA A 94 1.36 13.21 -19.62
CA ALA A 94 0.57 11.99 -19.46
C ALA A 94 1.35 10.86 -18.75
N TRP A 95 2.66 10.76 -18.99
CA TRP A 95 3.49 9.73 -18.36
C TRP A 95 3.70 10.00 -16.86
N PHE A 96 3.86 11.27 -16.45
CA PHE A 96 3.93 11.64 -15.03
C PHE A 96 2.60 11.38 -14.33
N ALA A 97 1.48 11.77 -14.96
CA ALA A 97 0.14 11.48 -14.45
C ALA A 97 -0.10 9.97 -14.31
N ALA A 98 0.38 9.15 -15.25
CA ALA A 98 0.27 7.70 -15.17
C ALA A 98 1.02 7.11 -13.97
N ILE A 99 2.27 7.54 -13.74
CA ILE A 99 3.07 7.11 -12.57
C ILE A 99 2.36 7.52 -11.27
N TYR A 100 1.87 8.74 -11.21
CA TYR A 100 1.14 9.28 -10.08
C TYR A 100 -0.13 8.49 -9.77
N LEU A 101 -0.95 8.22 -10.80
CA LEU A 101 -2.19 7.44 -10.64
C LEU A 101 -1.89 5.99 -10.22
N LEU A 102 -0.86 5.35 -10.79
CA LEU A 102 -0.44 4.03 -10.39
C LEU A 102 0.01 4.00 -8.93
N LEU A 103 0.78 5.00 -8.50
CA LEU A 103 1.18 5.14 -7.10
C LEU A 103 -0.04 5.32 -6.18
N PHE A 104 -0.98 6.17 -6.57
CA PHE A 104 -2.21 6.39 -5.81
C PHE A 104 -3.01 5.10 -5.64
N VAL A 105 -3.25 4.36 -6.73
CA VAL A 105 -3.95 3.07 -6.70
C VAL A 105 -3.19 2.05 -5.85
N SER A 106 -1.87 1.97 -5.99
CA SER A 106 -1.01 1.09 -5.20
C SER A 106 -1.12 1.40 -3.71
N LEU A 107 -1.06 2.68 -3.33
CA LEU A 107 -1.15 3.13 -1.94
C LEU A 107 -2.51 2.80 -1.33
N VAL A 108 -3.60 3.13 -2.03
CA VAL A 108 -4.98 2.83 -1.59
C VAL A 108 -5.17 1.32 -1.45
N GLY A 109 -4.72 0.54 -2.43
CA GLY A 109 -4.81 -0.92 -2.41
C GLY A 109 -4.02 -1.57 -1.26
N CYS A 110 -2.90 -0.96 -0.84
CA CYS A 110 -2.14 -1.41 0.32
C CYS A 110 -2.81 -1.05 1.66
N ILE A 111 -3.50 0.10 1.73
CA ILE A 111 -4.09 0.60 2.97
C ILE A 111 -5.37 -0.14 3.33
N ILE A 112 -6.26 -0.40 2.35
CA ILE A 112 -7.59 -1.00 2.60
C ILE A 112 -7.51 -2.31 3.40
N PRO A 113 -6.69 -3.31 3.02
CA PRO A 113 -6.57 -4.55 3.80
C PRO A 113 -6.03 -4.30 5.21
N ARG A 114 -5.10 -3.35 5.36
CA ARG A 114 -4.52 -3.00 6.66
C ARG A 114 -5.53 -2.35 7.59
N ILE A 115 -6.38 -1.45 7.09
CA ILE A 115 -7.49 -0.87 7.86
C ILE A 115 -8.40 -1.98 8.40
N ALA A 116 -8.78 -2.93 7.53
CA ALA A 116 -9.67 -4.03 7.91
C ALA A 116 -9.03 -4.95 8.98
N VAL A 117 -7.75 -5.25 8.86
CA VAL A 117 -7.00 -6.06 9.84
C VAL A 117 -6.89 -5.30 11.16
N TYR A 118 -6.52 -4.02 11.12
CA TYR A 118 -6.38 -3.19 12.30
C TYR A 118 -7.71 -2.98 13.04
N ALA A 119 -8.80 -2.69 12.31
CA ALA A 119 -10.13 -2.54 12.89
C ALA A 119 -10.60 -3.83 13.60
N ARG A 120 -10.30 -5.01 13.03
CA ARG A 120 -10.56 -6.30 13.67
C ARG A 120 -9.68 -6.49 14.92
N ALA A 121 -8.41 -6.17 14.82
CA ALA A 121 -7.47 -6.28 15.92
C ALA A 121 -7.85 -5.35 17.10
N LEU A 122 -8.36 -4.15 16.83
CA LEU A 122 -8.85 -3.23 17.88
C LEU A 122 -10.01 -3.83 18.68
N ARG A 123 -10.89 -4.58 18.04
CA ARG A 123 -12.06 -5.22 18.66
C ARG A 123 -11.72 -6.56 19.31
N ALA A 124 -10.66 -7.22 18.87
CA ALA A 124 -10.24 -8.51 19.42
C ALA A 124 -9.70 -8.37 20.84
N ALA A 125 -9.98 -9.34 21.69
CA ALA A 125 -9.31 -9.49 22.98
C ALA A 125 -7.82 -9.79 22.78
N PRO A 126 -6.95 -9.50 23.78
CA PRO A 126 -5.56 -9.94 23.75
C PRO A 126 -5.46 -11.44 23.49
N ALA A 127 -4.34 -11.86 22.87
CA ALA A 127 -4.11 -13.27 22.57
C ALA A 127 -4.21 -14.13 23.86
N PRO A 128 -4.72 -15.38 23.76
CA PRO A 128 -4.76 -16.28 24.91
C PRO A 128 -3.35 -16.59 25.42
N VAL A 129 -3.27 -16.97 26.70
CA VAL A 129 -2.00 -17.39 27.31
C VAL A 129 -1.49 -18.64 26.57
N PRO A 130 -0.25 -18.64 26.02
CA PRO A 130 0.27 -19.79 25.32
C PRO A 130 0.46 -21.00 26.26
N GLY A 131 0.00 -22.17 25.86
CA GLY A 131 0.15 -23.39 26.64
C GLY A 131 1.60 -23.85 26.83
N ARG A 132 2.56 -23.32 26.03
CA ARG A 132 3.99 -23.60 26.17
C ARG A 132 4.77 -22.29 26.21
N LEU A 133 5.25 -21.93 27.40
CA LEU A 133 6.05 -20.73 27.63
C LEU A 133 7.54 -20.91 27.27
N THR A 134 8.00 -22.14 27.02
CA THR A 134 9.40 -22.47 26.69
C THR A 134 9.92 -21.81 25.41
N ARG A 135 9.04 -21.31 24.55
CA ARG A 135 9.43 -20.58 23.32
C ARG A 135 9.75 -19.10 23.59
N PHE A 136 9.43 -18.61 24.76
CA PHE A 136 9.64 -17.22 25.13
C PHE A 136 10.78 -17.12 26.13
N THR A 137 11.43 -15.96 26.18
CA THR A 137 12.38 -15.67 27.26
C THR A 137 11.60 -15.59 28.56
N ALA A 138 11.48 -16.73 29.25
CA ALA A 138 10.74 -16.85 30.49
C ALA A 138 11.67 -16.70 31.68
N ARG A 139 11.20 -16.03 32.72
CA ARG A 139 11.80 -16.06 34.06
C ARG A 139 10.85 -16.85 34.96
N SER A 140 11.41 -17.74 35.75
CA SER A 140 10.68 -18.52 36.77
C SER A 140 11.10 -18.08 38.16
N GLY A 141 10.14 -18.08 39.05
CA GLY A 141 10.35 -17.76 40.48
C GLY A 141 9.23 -18.35 41.32
N THR A 142 9.46 -18.51 42.64
CA THR A 142 8.47 -18.98 43.58
C THR A 142 8.02 -17.79 44.43
N VAL A 143 6.72 -17.63 44.58
CA VAL A 143 6.11 -16.57 45.43
C VAL A 143 5.15 -17.22 46.41
N ALA A 144 5.25 -16.85 47.66
CA ALA A 144 4.39 -17.37 48.76
C ALA A 144 3.04 -16.65 48.85
N LEU A 145 2.36 -16.48 47.70
CA LEU A 145 1.04 -15.85 47.62
C LEU A 145 0.09 -16.76 46.85
N PRO A 146 -1.24 -16.69 47.16
CA PRO A 146 -2.24 -17.39 46.38
C PRO A 146 -2.20 -16.97 44.91
N PRO A 147 -2.43 -17.89 43.94
CA PRO A 147 -2.36 -17.58 42.52
C PRO A 147 -3.21 -16.40 42.07
N GLY A 148 -4.37 -16.20 42.67
CA GLY A 148 -5.29 -15.09 42.40
C GLY A 148 -4.65 -13.73 42.72
N GLU A 149 -4.04 -13.62 43.93
CA GLU A 149 -3.39 -12.38 44.37
C GLU A 149 -2.19 -11.99 43.51
N VAL A 150 -1.43 -13.01 43.04
CA VAL A 150 -0.31 -12.79 42.11
C VAL A 150 -0.83 -12.23 40.80
N LEU A 151 -1.92 -12.78 40.26
CA LEU A 151 -2.55 -12.30 39.02
C LEU A 151 -3.11 -10.89 39.15
N ASP A 152 -3.70 -10.56 40.32
CA ASP A 152 -4.22 -9.23 40.62
C ASP A 152 -3.08 -8.19 40.72
N ALA A 153 -2.02 -8.51 41.43
CA ALA A 153 -0.82 -7.66 41.51
C ALA A 153 -0.20 -7.44 40.11
N ALA A 154 -0.08 -8.50 39.34
CA ALA A 154 0.43 -8.41 37.97
C ALA A 154 -0.44 -7.53 37.06
N ALA A 155 -1.78 -7.69 37.17
CA ALA A 155 -2.73 -6.87 36.41
C ALA A 155 -2.65 -5.38 36.83
N ALA A 156 -2.45 -5.10 38.13
CA ALA A 156 -2.25 -3.74 38.60
C ALA A 156 -1.01 -3.05 38.07
N HIS A 157 0.08 -3.79 37.82
CA HIS A 157 1.29 -3.28 37.20
C HIS A 157 1.11 -3.03 35.69
N LEU A 158 0.20 -3.75 35.04
CA LEU A 158 -0.06 -3.69 33.60
C LEU A 158 -1.20 -2.75 33.23
N ARG A 159 -1.45 -1.68 34.01
CA ARG A 159 -2.57 -0.72 33.83
C ARG A 159 -2.58 -0.05 32.45
N ARG A 160 -1.42 0.07 31.78
CA ARG A 160 -1.31 0.65 30.44
C ARG A 160 -1.48 -0.37 29.31
N ALA A 161 -1.56 -1.66 29.66
CA ALA A 161 -1.77 -2.76 28.75
C ALA A 161 -3.24 -3.16 28.70
N ARG A 162 -3.66 -3.73 27.58
CA ARG A 162 -4.92 -4.49 27.52
C ARG A 162 -4.66 -5.86 28.11
N VAL A 163 -5.36 -6.18 29.17
CA VAL A 163 -5.16 -7.41 29.93
C VAL A 163 -6.31 -8.37 29.65
N ARG A 164 -5.98 -9.63 29.38
CA ARG A 164 -6.90 -10.77 29.35
C ARG A 164 -6.52 -11.73 30.47
N ARG A 165 -7.50 -12.04 31.32
CA ARG A 165 -7.35 -13.01 32.40
C ARG A 165 -7.88 -14.36 31.95
N GLU A 166 -7.15 -15.41 32.27
CA GLU A 166 -7.52 -16.81 32.05
C GLU A 166 -7.27 -17.60 33.34
N PRO A 167 -7.90 -18.77 33.51
CA PRO A 167 -7.59 -19.65 34.64
C PRO A 167 -6.10 -20.00 34.65
N GLY A 168 -5.38 -19.55 35.69
CA GLY A 168 -3.93 -19.79 35.84
C GLY A 168 -3.00 -18.91 35.03
N GLY A 169 -3.49 -17.83 34.38
CA GLY A 169 -2.63 -16.98 33.59
C GLY A 169 -3.19 -15.58 33.27
N LEU A 170 -2.29 -14.71 32.86
CA LEU A 170 -2.61 -13.36 32.42
C LEU A 170 -1.84 -13.04 31.14
N SER A 171 -2.58 -12.60 30.12
CA SER A 171 -1.99 -12.11 28.88
C SER A 171 -2.16 -10.60 28.81
N ALA A 172 -1.10 -9.89 28.41
CA ALA A 172 -1.12 -8.44 28.29
C ALA A 172 -0.52 -8.00 26.95
N GLU A 173 -1.15 -7.04 26.31
CA GLU A 173 -0.74 -6.51 25.02
C GLU A 173 -0.49 -5.01 25.11
N LEU A 174 0.70 -4.59 24.68
CA LEU A 174 1.16 -3.20 24.61
C LEU A 174 1.52 -2.81 23.17
N GLY A 175 1.45 -1.52 22.86
CA GLY A 175 2.06 -0.98 21.63
C GLY A 175 1.16 -0.96 20.38
N ARG A 176 -0.14 -1.11 20.49
CA ARG A 176 -1.10 -0.94 19.35
C ARG A 176 -1.06 0.43 18.70
N SER A 177 -0.64 1.46 19.43
CA SER A 177 -0.46 2.81 18.89
C SER A 177 0.55 2.88 17.74
N ARG A 178 1.53 1.95 17.70
CA ARG A 178 2.49 1.87 16.59
C ARG A 178 1.82 1.55 15.26
N GLU A 179 0.87 0.62 15.26
CA GLU A 179 0.11 0.26 14.05
C GLU A 179 -0.84 1.39 13.64
N ALA A 180 -1.46 2.07 14.62
CA ALA A 180 -2.28 3.25 14.38
C ALA A 180 -1.47 4.38 13.73
N GLY A 181 -0.28 4.68 14.26
CA GLY A 181 0.60 5.69 13.71
C GLY A 181 0.99 5.42 12.26
N ASN A 182 1.33 4.17 11.94
CA ASN A 182 1.63 3.77 10.57
C ASN A 182 0.40 3.93 9.64
N LEU A 183 -0.79 3.61 10.11
CA LEU A 183 -2.01 3.76 9.33
C LEU A 183 -2.35 5.24 9.08
N VAL A 184 -2.24 6.09 10.12
CA VAL A 184 -2.45 7.54 10.01
C VAL A 184 -1.46 8.15 9.02
N PHE A 185 -0.18 7.76 9.09
CA PHE A 185 0.84 8.21 8.15
C PHE A 185 0.46 7.89 6.69
N HIS A 186 0.07 6.66 6.39
CA HIS A 186 -0.32 6.28 5.03
C HIS A 186 -1.62 6.97 4.58
N LEU A 187 -2.58 7.15 5.48
CA LEU A 187 -3.80 7.89 5.17
C LEU A 187 -3.52 9.35 4.88
N SER A 188 -2.60 9.98 5.62
CA SER A 188 -2.20 11.38 5.34
C SER A 188 -1.53 11.52 3.98
N LEU A 189 -0.77 10.52 3.51
CA LEU A 189 -0.21 10.51 2.15
C LEU A 189 -1.32 10.42 1.09
N VAL A 190 -2.37 9.61 1.31
CA VAL A 190 -3.52 9.56 0.39
C VAL A 190 -4.21 10.91 0.31
N VAL A 191 -4.46 11.55 1.47
CA VAL A 191 -5.09 12.88 1.52
C VAL A 191 -4.22 13.93 0.83
N LEU A 192 -2.90 13.89 1.03
CA LEU A 192 -1.95 14.79 0.37
C LEU A 192 -1.98 14.61 -1.15
N LEU A 193 -1.95 13.37 -1.64
CA LEU A 193 -2.04 13.10 -3.06
C LEU A 193 -3.39 13.57 -3.63
N LEU A 194 -4.50 13.34 -2.95
CA LEU A 194 -5.81 13.86 -3.36
C LEU A 194 -5.82 15.39 -3.39
N GLY A 195 -5.24 16.05 -2.40
CA GLY A 195 -5.12 17.50 -2.37
C GLY A 195 -4.31 18.04 -3.54
N LEU A 196 -3.21 17.38 -3.90
CA LEU A 196 -2.37 17.73 -5.05
C LEU A 196 -3.13 17.56 -6.36
N ALA A 197 -3.86 16.45 -6.53
CA ALA A 197 -4.71 16.22 -7.70
C ALA A 197 -5.82 17.27 -7.81
N ALA A 198 -6.50 17.57 -6.71
CA ALA A 198 -7.52 18.60 -6.68
C ALA A 198 -6.94 19.99 -7.03
N GLY A 199 -5.79 20.34 -6.45
CA GLY A 199 -5.08 21.58 -6.76
C GLY A 199 -4.71 21.68 -8.25
N SER A 200 -4.30 20.59 -8.89
CA SER A 200 -3.97 20.60 -10.32
C SER A 200 -5.19 20.75 -11.23
N LEU A 201 -6.36 20.24 -10.81
CA LEU A 201 -7.61 20.28 -11.58
C LEU A 201 -8.36 21.61 -11.43
N TRP A 202 -8.32 22.21 -10.22
CA TRP A 202 -9.06 23.44 -9.90
C TRP A 202 -8.17 24.68 -9.72
N SER A 203 -6.86 24.56 -9.98
CA SER A 203 -5.95 25.70 -9.91
C SER A 203 -6.24 26.70 -11.03
N PHE A 204 -6.64 27.91 -10.65
CA PHE A 204 -6.71 29.04 -11.58
C PHE A 204 -5.29 29.55 -11.87
N ARG A 205 -4.88 29.49 -13.14
CA ARG A 205 -3.60 30.05 -13.60
C ARG A 205 -3.90 31.35 -14.31
N GLY A 206 -3.82 32.48 -13.57
CA GLY A 206 -3.91 33.83 -14.12
C GLY A 206 -2.53 34.49 -14.14
N THR A 207 -2.20 35.15 -15.27
CA THR A 207 -1.02 36.03 -15.36
C THR A 207 -1.46 37.44 -15.01
N ALA A 208 -1.03 37.97 -13.86
CA ALA A 208 -1.21 39.39 -13.56
C ALA A 208 -0.02 40.17 -14.15
N ILE A 209 -0.31 41.05 -15.12
CA ILE A 209 0.68 42.04 -15.58
C ILE A 209 0.58 43.21 -14.61
N VAL A 210 1.57 43.35 -13.75
CA VAL A 210 1.76 44.56 -12.91
C VAL A 210 2.48 45.55 -13.79
N VAL A 211 1.81 46.65 -14.14
CA VAL A 211 2.36 47.81 -14.86
C VAL A 211 2.87 48.82 -13.83
#